data_e71d8b820c6e356009f1a6c2364fb23a
#
_entry.id   e71d8b820c6e356009f1a6c2364fb23a
#
_cell.length_a   1.000
_cell.length_b   1.000
_cell.length_c   1.000
_cell.angle_alpha   90.00
_cell.angle_beta   90.00
_cell.angle_gamma   90.00
#
_symmetry.space_group_name_H-M   'P 1'
#
loop_
_entity.id
_entity.type
_entity.pdbx_description
1 polymer ?
#
loop_
_entity_poly.entity_id
_entity_poly.type
_entity_poly.pdbx_seq_one_letter_code
_entity_poly.pdbx_strand_id
1 'polypeptide(L)'
;DREECPIGGMGALGVHKLDNFHYLAGPVKRVFAFSKKLFAGGNLDDVSVIGMEFESGPLGYLQTCIVTPTLISTAAYGTEGCGWSEEDGSKLYYQKKDETSRCELPVEKGDALAAELVEFSRCIRTGDKPEVGGAEGLEVVAVFEAIVESVNTSKAVDVSDFR
;
A
#
# COMPACT_ATOMS: atom_id res chain seq x y z
N ASP A 1 15.89 -1.09 14.57
CA ASP A 1 16.18 -2.46 14.97
C ASP A 1 15.28 -3.42 14.18
N ARG A 2 15.82 -4.59 13.77
CA ARG A 2 15.07 -5.56 12.96
C ARG A 2 13.97 -6.27 13.75
N GLU A 3 14.09 -6.35 15.06
CA GLU A 3 13.05 -6.89 15.94
C GLU A 3 11.86 -5.94 16.06
N GLU A 4 12.12 -4.63 16.04
CA GLU A 4 11.08 -3.59 16.10
C GLU A 4 10.54 -3.21 14.71
N CYS A 5 11.31 -3.47 13.65
CA CYS A 5 10.96 -3.16 12.27
C CYS A 5 11.43 -4.29 11.32
N PRO A 6 10.75 -5.45 11.34
CA PRO A 6 11.23 -6.71 10.78
C PRO A 6 11.49 -6.68 9.26
N ILE A 7 10.82 -5.81 8.53
CA ILE A 7 10.98 -5.65 7.07
C ILE A 7 11.32 -4.20 6.68
N GLY A 8 12.02 -3.49 7.58
CA GLY A 8 12.64 -2.19 7.33
C GLY A 8 11.70 -1.15 6.73
N GLY A 9 12.06 -0.61 5.57
CA GLY A 9 11.28 0.45 4.90
C GLY A 9 9.84 0.07 4.58
N MET A 10 9.53 -1.21 4.46
CA MET A 10 8.15 -1.68 4.30
C MET A 10 7.31 -1.39 5.55
N GLY A 11 7.86 -1.61 6.75
CA GLY A 11 7.17 -1.33 8.01
C GLY A 11 6.83 0.14 8.22
N ALA A 12 7.72 1.03 7.79
CA ALA A 12 7.54 2.47 7.99
C ALA A 12 6.65 3.14 6.91
N LEU A 13 6.78 2.73 5.66
CA LEU A 13 6.15 3.41 4.52
C LEU A 13 5.16 2.54 3.76
N GLY A 14 5.40 1.24 3.73
CA GLY A 14 4.60 0.30 2.95
C GLY A 14 3.18 0.10 3.50
N VAL A 15 2.96 0.26 4.80
CA VAL A 15 1.64 0.12 5.43
C VAL A 15 0.60 1.06 4.82
N HIS A 16 0.98 2.30 4.51
CA HIS A 16 0.10 3.25 3.83
C HIS A 16 -0.30 2.81 2.42
N LYS A 17 0.57 2.07 1.74
CA LYS A 17 0.26 1.54 0.40
C LYS A 17 -0.60 0.27 0.46
N LEU A 18 -0.52 -0.50 1.53
CA LEU A 18 -1.44 -1.62 1.76
C LEU A 18 -2.87 -1.12 1.95
N ASP A 19 -3.07 -0.03 2.69
CA ASP A 19 -4.38 0.60 2.83
C ASP A 19 -4.93 1.08 1.48
N ASN A 20 -4.10 1.77 0.69
CA ASN A 20 -4.47 2.16 -0.68
C ASN A 20 -4.88 0.96 -1.56
N PHE A 21 -4.22 -0.18 -1.42
CA PHE A 21 -4.56 -1.39 -2.18
C PHE A 21 -5.87 -2.01 -1.71
N HIS A 22 -6.15 -2.01 -0.41
CA HIS A 22 -7.46 -2.42 0.10
C HIS A 22 -8.58 -1.54 -0.44
N TYR A 23 -8.36 -0.22 -0.50
CA TYR A 23 -9.32 0.71 -1.08
C TYR A 23 -9.57 0.45 -2.58
N LEU A 24 -8.53 0.16 -3.35
CA LEU A 24 -8.61 -0.02 -4.81
C LEU A 24 -9.09 -1.41 -5.22
N ALA A 25 -8.68 -2.47 -4.54
CA ALA A 25 -8.86 -3.86 -4.99
C ALA A 25 -9.55 -4.77 -3.97
N GLY A 26 -9.84 -4.26 -2.76
CA GLY A 26 -10.43 -5.03 -1.68
C GLY A 26 -9.41 -5.85 -0.88
N PRO A 27 -9.86 -6.80 -0.05
CA PRO A 27 -9.00 -7.56 0.85
C PRO A 27 -7.95 -8.39 0.12
N VAL A 28 -6.74 -8.43 0.68
CA VAL A 28 -5.66 -9.30 0.21
C VAL A 28 -5.91 -10.71 0.74
N LYS A 29 -5.87 -11.68 -0.16
CA LYS A 29 -6.04 -13.11 0.15
C LYS A 29 -4.72 -13.76 0.54
N ARG A 30 -3.66 -13.51 -0.24
CA ARG A 30 -2.37 -14.19 -0.11
C ARG A 30 -1.23 -13.28 -0.52
N VAL A 31 -0.07 -13.44 0.13
CA VAL A 31 1.16 -12.72 -0.18
C VAL A 31 2.34 -13.65 -0.40
N PHE A 32 3.31 -13.18 -1.19
CA PHE A 32 4.65 -13.74 -1.27
C PHE A 32 5.67 -12.60 -1.30
N ALA A 33 6.71 -12.65 -0.44
CA ALA A 33 7.58 -11.52 -0.23
C ALA A 33 9.07 -11.88 -0.19
N PHE A 34 9.87 -10.94 -0.69
CA PHE A 34 11.31 -10.89 -0.48
C PHE A 34 11.67 -9.59 0.22
N SER A 35 12.53 -9.66 1.22
CA SER A 35 13.11 -8.49 1.87
C SER A 35 14.59 -8.73 2.11
N LYS A 36 15.42 -7.73 1.81
CA LYS A 36 16.88 -7.83 1.92
C LYS A 36 17.49 -6.52 2.36
N LYS A 37 18.61 -6.67 3.07
CA LYS A 37 19.59 -5.62 3.27
C LYS A 37 20.67 -5.72 2.21
N LEU A 38 20.81 -4.70 1.36
CA LEU A 38 21.77 -4.67 0.27
C LEU A 38 22.80 -3.54 0.41
N PHE A 39 22.40 -2.36 0.85
CA PHE A 39 23.19 -1.13 0.75
C PHE A 39 23.27 -0.32 2.05
N ALA A 40 22.17 -0.16 2.78
CA ALA A 40 22.11 0.70 3.95
C ALA A 40 23.02 0.21 5.09
N GLY A 41 23.56 1.15 5.87
CA GLY A 41 24.22 0.85 7.13
C GLY A 41 23.21 0.31 8.16
N GLY A 42 23.71 -0.37 9.23
CA GLY A 42 22.83 -0.93 10.25
C GLY A 42 22.33 -2.33 9.91
N ASN A 43 21.22 -2.77 10.50
CA ASN A 43 20.68 -4.13 10.40
C ASN A 43 19.24 -4.18 9.82
N LEU A 44 18.73 -3.07 9.29
CA LEU A 44 17.41 -3.04 8.66
C LEU A 44 17.50 -3.44 7.18
N ASP A 45 16.44 -4.11 6.71
CA ASP A 45 16.27 -4.36 5.29
C ASP A 45 15.97 -3.04 4.55
N ASP A 46 16.57 -2.87 3.40
CA ASP A 46 16.49 -1.64 2.61
C ASP A 46 15.73 -1.79 1.28
N VAL A 47 15.48 -3.02 0.88
CA VAL A 47 14.71 -3.37 -0.33
C VAL A 47 13.74 -4.49 -0.03
N SER A 48 12.45 -4.29 -0.35
CA SER A 48 11.42 -5.31 -0.25
C SER A 48 10.57 -5.35 -1.51
N VAL A 49 10.16 -6.55 -1.93
CA VAL A 49 9.23 -6.79 -3.04
C VAL A 49 8.18 -7.80 -2.58
N ILE A 50 6.92 -7.43 -2.72
CA ILE A 50 5.77 -8.22 -2.27
C ILE A 50 4.83 -8.45 -3.45
N GLY A 51 4.54 -9.69 -3.78
CA GLY A 51 3.43 -10.07 -4.67
C GLY A 51 2.18 -10.36 -3.85
N MET A 52 1.02 -9.96 -4.36
CA MET A 52 -0.28 -10.10 -3.69
C MET A 52 -1.33 -10.69 -4.62
N GLU A 53 -2.18 -11.57 -4.09
CA GLU A 53 -3.43 -12.02 -4.68
C GLU A 53 -4.58 -11.43 -3.86
N PHE A 54 -5.54 -10.76 -4.50
CA PHE A 54 -6.72 -10.21 -3.84
C PHE A 54 -7.88 -11.22 -3.85
N GLU A 55 -8.78 -11.14 -2.87
CA GLU A 55 -9.96 -12.02 -2.80
C GLU A 55 -10.89 -11.87 -4.00
N SER A 56 -10.96 -10.66 -4.57
CA SER A 56 -11.71 -10.35 -5.79
C SER A 56 -11.06 -10.86 -7.08
N GLY A 57 -9.83 -11.41 -7.03
CA GLY A 57 -9.10 -12.03 -8.14
C GLY A 57 -7.94 -11.26 -8.76
N PRO A 58 -7.82 -9.95 -8.71
CA PRO A 58 -6.67 -9.19 -9.20
C PRO A 58 -5.36 -9.62 -8.54
N LEU A 59 -4.25 -9.31 -9.23
CA LEU A 59 -2.91 -9.44 -8.70
C LEU A 59 -2.30 -8.04 -8.50
N GLY A 60 -1.51 -7.90 -7.45
CA GLY A 60 -0.79 -6.67 -7.17
C GLY A 60 0.66 -6.91 -6.79
N TYR A 61 1.45 -5.87 -6.80
CA TYR A 61 2.78 -5.88 -6.22
C TYR A 61 3.08 -4.56 -5.51
N LEU A 62 3.88 -4.65 -4.45
CA LEU A 62 4.42 -3.51 -3.74
C LEU A 62 5.94 -3.65 -3.68
N GLN A 63 6.64 -2.57 -3.99
CA GLN A 63 8.08 -2.48 -3.82
C GLN A 63 8.43 -1.30 -2.94
N THR A 64 9.35 -1.50 -2.02
CA THR A 64 9.96 -0.42 -1.23
C THR A 64 11.47 -0.46 -1.36
N CYS A 65 12.10 0.73 -1.43
CA CYS A 65 13.54 0.86 -1.41
C CYS A 65 13.90 2.20 -0.73
N ILE A 66 14.65 2.14 0.37
CA ILE A 66 15.00 3.33 1.17
C ILE A 66 16.35 3.96 0.76
N VAL A 67 17.05 3.36 -0.18
CA VAL A 67 18.39 3.80 -0.63
C VAL A 67 18.38 4.43 -2.03
N THR A 68 17.21 4.60 -2.63
CA THR A 68 17.02 5.28 -3.90
C THR A 68 16.46 6.71 -3.70
N PRO A 69 16.52 7.58 -4.72
CA PRO A 69 15.74 8.81 -4.70
C PRO A 69 14.26 8.53 -4.43
N THR A 70 13.60 9.41 -3.72
CA THR A 70 12.18 9.24 -3.36
C THR A 70 11.32 9.17 -4.62
N LEU A 71 10.66 8.03 -4.81
CA LEU A 71 9.66 7.81 -5.84
C LEU A 71 8.43 7.19 -5.17
N ILE A 72 7.34 7.94 -5.09
CA ILE A 72 6.08 7.46 -4.54
C ILE A 72 5.06 7.44 -5.68
N SER A 73 4.67 6.25 -6.10
CA SER A 73 3.69 6.04 -7.15
C SER A 73 2.76 4.88 -6.83
N THR A 74 1.53 4.96 -7.35
CA THR A 74 0.55 3.87 -7.32
C THR A 74 -0.07 3.77 -8.71
N ALA A 75 -0.24 2.56 -9.23
CA ALA A 75 -0.85 2.33 -10.53
C ALA A 75 -1.91 1.24 -10.44
N ALA A 76 -2.97 1.40 -11.24
CA ALA A 76 -4.00 0.40 -11.44
C ALA A 76 -4.16 0.13 -12.94
N TYR A 77 -4.22 -1.15 -13.30
CA TYR A 77 -4.35 -1.62 -14.67
C TYR A 77 -5.63 -2.44 -14.80
N GLY A 78 -6.59 -1.92 -15.56
CA GLY A 78 -7.89 -2.55 -15.77
C GLY A 78 -8.17 -2.84 -17.25
N THR A 79 -9.24 -3.56 -17.49
CA THR A 79 -9.65 -3.96 -18.87
C THR A 79 -10.09 -2.78 -19.73
N GLU A 80 -10.50 -1.68 -19.11
CA GLU A 80 -11.01 -0.48 -19.80
C GLU A 80 -10.01 0.68 -19.82
N GLY A 81 -8.89 0.55 -19.08
CA GLY A 81 -7.86 1.58 -19.02
C GLY A 81 -6.94 1.41 -17.83
N CYS A 82 -6.00 2.34 -17.72
CA CYS A 82 -4.99 2.38 -16.66
C CYS A 82 -4.99 3.75 -15.98
N GLY A 83 -4.68 3.76 -14.68
CA GLY A 83 -4.50 4.98 -13.90
C GLY A 83 -3.18 4.98 -13.17
N TRP A 84 -2.57 6.16 -13.03
CA TRP A 84 -1.31 6.34 -12.29
C TRP A 84 -1.42 7.56 -11.39
N SER A 85 -1.14 7.36 -10.12
CA SER A 85 -0.89 8.42 -9.14
C SER A 85 0.62 8.52 -8.94
N GLU A 86 1.21 9.65 -9.22
CA GLU A 86 2.64 9.93 -9.12
C GLU A 86 2.90 11.09 -8.15
N GLU A 87 4.16 11.23 -7.71
CA GLU A 87 4.59 12.30 -6.81
C GLU A 87 3.69 12.40 -5.54
N ASP A 88 3.46 11.25 -4.92
CA ASP A 88 2.63 11.12 -3.72
C ASP A 88 1.21 11.71 -3.87
N GLY A 89 0.58 11.43 -5.01
CA GLY A 89 -0.78 11.86 -5.30
C GLY A 89 -0.89 13.26 -5.90
N SER A 90 0.21 13.99 -6.07
CA SER A 90 0.15 15.35 -6.66
C SER A 90 -0.06 15.35 -8.17
N LYS A 91 0.14 14.22 -8.84
CA LYS A 91 -0.14 14.01 -10.26
C LYS A 91 -0.96 12.76 -10.48
N LEU A 92 -2.00 12.89 -11.28
CA LEU A 92 -2.89 11.81 -11.65
C LEU A 92 -2.97 11.70 -13.17
N TYR A 93 -2.74 10.50 -13.69
CA TYR A 93 -2.83 10.21 -15.11
C TYR A 93 -3.83 9.09 -15.35
N TYR A 94 -4.44 9.14 -16.53
CA TYR A 94 -5.37 8.12 -17.00
C TYR A 94 -5.16 7.85 -18.48
N GLN A 95 -5.34 6.60 -18.90
CA GLN A 95 -5.30 6.19 -20.32
C GLN A 95 -6.38 5.15 -20.54
N LYS A 96 -7.29 5.39 -21.48
CA LYS A 96 -8.29 4.41 -21.92
C LYS A 96 -7.63 3.32 -22.76
N LYS A 97 -8.31 2.18 -22.85
CA LYS A 97 -7.85 0.98 -23.57
C LYS A 97 -7.38 1.24 -24.99
N ASP A 98 -8.11 2.08 -25.72
CA ASP A 98 -7.87 2.34 -27.15
C ASP A 98 -7.04 3.62 -27.40
N GLU A 99 -6.53 4.26 -26.34
CA GLU A 99 -5.67 5.44 -26.43
C GLU A 99 -4.20 5.02 -26.44
N THR A 100 -3.38 5.78 -27.19
CA THR A 100 -1.93 5.52 -27.29
C THR A 100 -1.09 6.34 -26.30
N SER A 101 -1.71 7.30 -25.62
CA SER A 101 -1.05 8.18 -24.64
C SER A 101 -1.93 8.38 -23.43
N ARG A 102 -1.27 8.56 -22.29
CA ARG A 102 -1.94 8.96 -21.05
C ARG A 102 -2.25 10.45 -21.07
N CYS A 103 -3.35 10.86 -20.43
CA CYS A 103 -3.67 12.26 -20.15
C CYS A 103 -3.57 12.54 -18.65
N GLU A 104 -3.14 13.74 -18.32
CA GLU A 104 -3.10 14.23 -16.95
C GLU A 104 -4.48 14.72 -16.54
N LEU A 105 -4.93 14.30 -15.37
CA LEU A 105 -6.16 14.74 -14.75
C LEU A 105 -5.86 15.81 -13.69
N PRO A 106 -6.71 16.86 -13.57
CA PRO A 106 -6.50 17.86 -12.53
C PRO A 106 -6.65 17.23 -11.15
N VAL A 107 -5.71 17.54 -10.26
CA VAL A 107 -5.76 17.16 -8.85
C VAL A 107 -5.96 18.42 -8.02
N GLU A 108 -7.03 18.44 -7.22
CA GLU A 108 -7.23 19.51 -6.26
C GLU A 108 -6.20 19.39 -5.14
N LYS A 109 -5.46 20.46 -4.91
CA LYS A 109 -4.52 20.55 -3.80
C LYS A 109 -5.30 20.77 -2.51
N GLY A 110 -5.28 19.78 -1.63
CA GLY A 110 -5.87 19.86 -0.30
C GLY A 110 -4.83 19.64 0.79
N ASP A 111 -5.18 20.03 1.99
CA ASP A 111 -4.44 19.63 3.20
C ASP A 111 -5.06 18.31 3.71
N ALA A 112 -4.40 17.20 3.39
CA ALA A 112 -4.87 15.86 3.76
C ALA A 112 -4.96 15.70 5.29
N LEU A 113 -4.01 16.25 6.05
CA LEU A 113 -4.03 16.19 7.51
C LEU A 113 -5.22 16.98 8.10
N ALA A 114 -5.48 18.18 7.55
CA ALA A 114 -6.66 18.94 7.96
C ALA A 114 -7.96 18.21 7.63
N ALA A 115 -8.05 17.57 6.47
CA ALA A 115 -9.22 16.78 6.07
C ALA A 115 -9.46 15.59 7.02
N GLU A 116 -8.41 14.86 7.38
CA GLU A 116 -8.47 13.76 8.36
C GLU A 116 -8.96 14.24 9.73
N LEU A 117 -8.43 15.35 10.24
CA LEU A 117 -8.87 15.93 11.52
C LEU A 117 -10.32 16.40 11.48
N VAL A 118 -10.78 16.96 10.36
CA VAL A 118 -12.17 17.36 10.15
C VAL A 118 -13.08 16.14 10.17
N GLU A 119 -12.75 15.08 9.46
CA GLU A 119 -13.51 13.83 9.48
C GLU A 119 -13.56 13.23 10.88
N PHE A 120 -12.42 13.07 11.53
CA PHE A 120 -12.34 12.55 12.91
C PHE A 120 -13.23 13.34 13.87
N SER A 121 -13.17 14.69 13.80
CA SER A 121 -14.02 15.56 14.61
C SER A 121 -15.52 15.38 14.28
N ARG A 122 -15.86 15.17 13.01
CA ARG A 122 -17.21 14.90 12.58
C ARG A 122 -17.73 13.60 13.19
N CYS A 123 -16.95 12.52 13.07
CA CYS A 123 -17.30 11.21 13.60
C CYS A 123 -17.54 11.23 15.13
N ILE A 124 -16.73 11.99 15.87
CA ILE A 124 -16.94 12.18 17.33
C ILE A 124 -18.29 12.87 17.60
N ARG A 125 -18.63 13.92 16.83
CA ARG A 125 -19.88 14.69 17.06
C ARG A 125 -21.15 13.96 16.63
N THR A 126 -21.07 13.17 15.57
CA THR A 126 -22.25 12.51 14.97
C THR A 126 -22.40 11.06 15.41
N GLY A 127 -21.36 10.42 15.92
CA GLY A 127 -21.33 8.99 16.18
C GLY A 127 -21.18 8.13 14.92
N ASP A 128 -20.89 8.75 13.76
CA ASP A 128 -20.64 8.02 12.50
C ASP A 128 -19.33 7.25 12.58
N LYS A 129 -19.22 6.20 11.78
CA LYS A 129 -17.96 5.49 11.58
C LYS A 129 -17.04 6.33 10.70
N PRO A 130 -15.71 6.33 10.96
CA PRO A 130 -14.73 6.90 10.05
C PRO A 130 -14.66 6.07 8.76
N GLU A 131 -14.17 6.69 7.68
CA GLU A 131 -13.92 5.99 6.40
C GLU A 131 -12.90 4.87 6.57
N VAL A 132 -11.83 5.14 7.33
CA VAL A 132 -10.85 4.14 7.73
C VAL A 132 -10.93 3.98 9.25
N GLY A 133 -11.37 2.82 9.71
CA GLY A 133 -11.54 2.51 11.12
C GLY A 133 -10.70 1.34 11.58
N GLY A 134 -11.05 0.79 12.74
CA GLY A 134 -10.31 -0.33 13.33
C GLY A 134 -10.36 -1.62 12.52
N ALA A 135 -11.44 -1.85 11.76
CA ALA A 135 -11.56 -3.03 10.90
C ALA A 135 -10.59 -2.95 9.71
N GLU A 136 -10.54 -1.80 9.03
CA GLU A 136 -9.63 -1.53 7.93
C GLU A 136 -8.17 -1.58 8.41
N GLY A 137 -7.89 -1.01 9.58
CA GLY A 137 -6.56 -1.09 10.22
C GLY A 137 -6.15 -2.52 10.56
N LEU A 138 -7.08 -3.37 11.02
CA LEU A 138 -6.81 -4.79 11.29
C LEU A 138 -6.42 -5.53 10.00
N GLU A 139 -7.11 -5.27 8.89
CA GLU A 139 -6.76 -5.87 7.59
C GLU A 139 -5.34 -5.50 7.16
N VAL A 140 -4.94 -4.23 7.30
CA VAL A 140 -3.57 -3.78 6.99
C VAL A 140 -2.54 -4.51 7.86
N VAL A 141 -2.81 -4.65 9.17
CA VAL A 141 -1.92 -5.38 10.09
C VAL A 141 -1.84 -6.85 9.73
N ALA A 142 -2.96 -7.50 9.41
CA ALA A 142 -2.98 -8.91 9.00
C ALA A 142 -2.14 -9.15 7.73
N VAL A 143 -2.24 -8.28 6.74
CA VAL A 143 -1.39 -8.36 5.54
C VAL A 143 0.08 -8.16 5.89
N PHE A 144 0.39 -7.22 6.77
CA PHE A 144 1.76 -6.95 7.20
C PHE A 144 2.38 -8.17 7.90
N GLU A 145 1.67 -8.79 8.83
CA GLU A 145 2.13 -10.02 9.51
C GLU A 145 2.32 -11.18 8.53
N ALA A 146 1.41 -11.37 7.57
CA ALA A 146 1.57 -12.35 6.52
C ALA A 146 2.80 -12.09 5.64
N ILE A 147 3.15 -10.82 5.37
CA ILE A 147 4.38 -10.44 4.65
C ILE A 147 5.61 -10.81 5.48
N VAL A 148 5.63 -10.52 6.79
CA VAL A 148 6.73 -10.89 7.69
C VAL A 148 6.93 -12.39 7.69
N GLU A 149 5.85 -13.17 7.84
CA GLU A 149 5.89 -14.63 7.81
C GLU A 149 6.38 -15.16 6.45
N SER A 150 5.95 -14.55 5.35
CA SER A 150 6.41 -14.93 4.01
C SER A 150 7.91 -14.70 3.82
N VAL A 151 8.45 -13.58 4.30
CA VAL A 151 9.89 -13.31 4.27
C VAL A 151 10.67 -14.33 5.10
N ASN A 152 10.18 -14.67 6.30
CA ASN A 152 10.84 -15.60 7.22
C ASN A 152 10.85 -17.04 6.69
N THR A 153 9.75 -17.46 6.08
CA THR A 153 9.56 -18.84 5.61
C THR A 153 9.91 -19.08 4.16
N SER A 154 10.04 -18.00 3.37
CA SER A 154 10.19 -18.05 1.90
C SER A 154 9.04 -18.81 1.22
N LYS A 155 7.81 -18.66 1.72
CA LYS A 155 6.60 -19.28 1.21
C LYS A 155 5.51 -18.25 0.96
N ALA A 156 4.55 -18.59 0.09
CA ALA A 156 3.29 -17.86 0.02
C ALA A 156 2.47 -18.11 1.31
N VAL A 157 1.86 -17.05 1.83
CA VAL A 157 1.14 -17.05 3.11
C VAL A 157 -0.27 -16.50 2.90
N ASP A 158 -1.28 -17.19 3.41
CA ASP A 158 -2.66 -16.74 3.38
C ASP A 158 -2.90 -15.72 4.51
N VAL A 159 -3.51 -14.59 4.17
CA VAL A 159 -3.76 -13.48 5.13
C VAL A 159 -4.81 -13.88 6.17
N SER A 160 -5.71 -14.81 5.84
CA SER A 160 -6.72 -15.34 6.77
C SER A 160 -6.16 -15.92 8.07
N ASP A 161 -4.90 -16.33 8.07
CA ASP A 161 -4.24 -16.90 9.25
C ASP A 161 -3.89 -15.86 10.31
N PHE A 162 -4.05 -14.55 9.98
CA PHE A 162 -3.72 -13.38 10.82
C PHE A 162 -4.93 -12.47 11.14
N ARG A 163 -6.14 -12.83 10.73
CA ARG A 163 -7.40 -12.09 10.98
C ARG A 163 -8.09 -12.47 12.28
#